data_73300aebf65b43e098e9b1853fedcdf1
#
_entry.id   73300aebf65b43e098e9b1853fedcdf1
#
_cell.length_a   1.000
_cell.length_b   1.000
_cell.length_c   1.000
_cell.angle_alpha   90.00
_cell.angle_beta   90.00
_cell.angle_gamma   90.00
#
_symmetry.space_group_name_H-M   'P 1'
#
loop_
_entity.id
_entity.type
_entity.pdbx_description
1 polymer ?
#
loop_
_entity_poly.entity_id
_entity_poly.type
_entity_poly.pdbx_seq_one_letter_code
_entity_poly.pdbx_strand_id
1 'polypeptide(L)'
;WQAGDERRYEINISSPTLNRPIEETCATLLHEMCHLACAVGYGSKILDADGNPEPIKDTSNNGVYHNKRFKSMAEAHGLEVEHHPKYGWTITSPGIDLLDFIEAQGWQDLQMVEGVSLLDVLGTLPKGGSRTKKPSSTRKYICPKCGNSCRATKAINIICGDCMEKMVVSE
;
A
#
# COMPACT_ATOMS: atom_id res chain seq x y z
N TRP A 1 -0.54 -14.52 1.49
CA TRP A 1 0.49 -15.17 0.71
C TRP A 1 0.80 -16.56 1.28
N GLN A 2 0.93 -17.57 0.43
CA GLN A 2 1.16 -18.96 0.84
C GLN A 2 2.47 -19.46 0.22
N ALA A 3 3.39 -19.95 1.05
CA ALA A 3 4.64 -20.57 0.63
C ALA A 3 4.69 -21.99 1.17
N GLY A 4 4.40 -22.97 0.31
CA GLY A 4 4.20 -24.35 0.75
C GLY A 4 2.97 -24.45 1.65
N ASP A 5 3.11 -25.10 2.79
CA ASP A 5 2.03 -25.26 3.79
C ASP A 5 1.96 -24.10 4.80
N GLU A 6 2.86 -23.12 4.73
CA GLU A 6 2.87 -21.97 5.63
C GLU A 6 2.01 -20.84 5.08
N ARG A 7 1.09 -20.33 5.91
CA ARG A 7 0.34 -19.11 5.66
C ARG A 7 1.11 -17.92 6.21
N ARG A 8 1.44 -16.96 5.33
CA ARG A 8 2.13 -15.72 5.72
C ARG A 8 1.27 -14.51 5.42
N TYR A 9 1.36 -13.53 6.28
CA TYR A 9 0.76 -12.22 6.06
C TYR A 9 1.74 -11.34 5.30
N GLU A 10 1.22 -10.42 4.50
CA GLU A 10 2.00 -9.46 3.73
C GLU A 10 1.47 -8.06 4.01
N ILE A 11 2.37 -7.15 4.37
CA ILE A 11 2.09 -5.72 4.43
C ILE A 11 2.64 -5.08 3.17
N ASN A 12 1.77 -4.39 2.44
CA ASN A 12 2.12 -3.77 1.17
C ASN A 12 2.03 -2.24 1.31
N ILE A 13 3.15 -1.55 1.11
CA ILE A 13 3.19 -0.09 1.12
C ILE A 13 3.49 0.40 -0.28
N SER A 14 2.68 1.33 -0.79
CA SER A 14 2.84 1.88 -2.13
C SER A 14 4.12 2.71 -2.23
N SER A 15 4.94 2.44 -3.24
CA SER A 15 6.21 3.12 -3.49
C SER A 15 6.12 4.66 -3.46
N PRO A 16 5.12 5.33 -4.08
CA PRO A 16 4.97 6.77 -3.97
C PRO A 16 4.79 7.29 -2.55
N THR A 17 4.31 6.46 -1.63
CA THR A 17 4.11 6.87 -0.22
C THR A 17 5.37 6.75 0.62
N LEU A 18 6.46 6.21 0.09
CA LEU A 18 7.75 6.10 0.76
C LEU A 18 8.65 7.34 0.56
N ASN A 19 8.28 8.25 -0.35
CA ASN A 19 9.00 9.50 -0.59
C ASN A 19 8.38 10.66 0.24
N ARG A 20 8.25 10.42 1.53
CA ARG A 20 7.68 11.34 2.53
C ARG A 20 8.59 11.36 3.76
N PRO A 21 8.40 12.31 4.69
CA PRO A 21 9.06 12.29 5.99
C PRO A 21 8.96 10.91 6.65
N ILE A 22 10.02 10.51 7.36
CA ILE A 22 10.10 9.19 7.97
C ILE A 22 8.93 8.95 8.95
N GLU A 23 8.49 9.99 9.65
CA GLU A 23 7.37 9.95 10.59
C GLU A 23 6.06 9.56 9.91
N GLU A 24 5.77 10.12 8.73
CA GLU A 24 4.58 9.77 7.94
C GLU A 24 4.68 8.36 7.35
N THR A 25 5.87 7.95 6.96
CA THR A 25 6.13 6.60 6.46
C THR A 25 5.94 5.58 7.58
N CYS A 26 6.46 5.84 8.76
CA CYS A 26 6.27 5.00 9.94
C CYS A 26 4.80 4.95 10.38
N ALA A 27 4.09 6.08 10.35
CA ALA A 27 2.66 6.10 10.67
C ALA A 27 1.85 5.24 9.69
N THR A 28 2.18 5.28 8.39
CA THR A 28 1.54 4.39 7.39
C THR A 28 1.86 2.92 7.66
N LEU A 29 3.11 2.57 7.93
CA LEU A 29 3.50 1.20 8.27
C LEU A 29 2.76 0.72 9.52
N LEU A 30 2.72 1.54 10.54
CA LEU A 30 2.04 1.21 11.81
C LEU A 30 0.53 1.06 11.63
N HIS A 31 -0.11 1.85 10.74
CA HIS A 31 -1.50 1.69 10.35
C HIS A 31 -1.76 0.27 9.80
N GLU A 32 -0.95 -0.18 8.85
CA GLU A 32 -1.07 -1.53 8.27
C GLU A 32 -0.74 -2.62 9.28
N MET A 33 0.23 -2.38 10.17
CA MET A 33 0.54 -3.31 11.27
C MET A 33 -0.62 -3.43 12.25
N CYS A 34 -1.41 -2.39 12.52
CA CYS A 34 -2.61 -2.45 13.33
C CYS A 34 -3.68 -3.35 12.70
N HIS A 35 -3.85 -3.30 11.37
CA HIS A 35 -4.72 -4.24 10.67
C HIS A 35 -4.23 -5.69 10.81
N LEU A 36 -2.93 -5.92 10.65
CA LEU A 36 -2.34 -7.23 10.85
C LEU A 36 -2.54 -7.72 12.29
N ALA A 37 -2.28 -6.88 13.29
CA ALA A 37 -2.49 -7.19 14.71
C ALA A 37 -3.95 -7.61 14.98
N CYS A 38 -4.91 -6.88 14.41
CA CYS A 38 -6.32 -7.23 14.50
C CYS A 38 -6.62 -8.58 13.80
N ALA A 39 -6.05 -8.81 12.64
CA ALA A 39 -6.25 -10.03 11.86
C ALA A 39 -5.71 -11.29 12.56
N VAL A 40 -4.62 -11.19 13.33
CA VAL A 40 -4.07 -12.29 14.13
C VAL A 40 -4.65 -12.35 15.54
N GLY A 41 -5.62 -11.49 15.88
CA GLY A 41 -6.27 -11.46 17.18
C GLY A 41 -5.40 -10.89 18.32
N TYR A 42 -4.36 -10.11 18.01
CA TYR A 42 -3.52 -9.50 19.03
C TYR A 42 -4.35 -8.63 20.00
N GLY A 43 -4.26 -8.92 21.29
CA GLY A 43 -5.07 -8.26 22.32
C GLY A 43 -6.55 -8.72 22.38
N SER A 44 -6.96 -9.72 21.59
CA SER A 44 -8.28 -10.33 21.70
C SER A 44 -8.41 -11.08 23.03
N LYS A 45 -9.57 -10.89 23.68
CA LYS A 45 -9.95 -11.64 24.90
C LYS A 45 -10.79 -12.86 24.58
N ILE A 46 -11.14 -13.05 23.33
CA ILE A 46 -11.94 -14.19 22.85
C ILE A 46 -10.97 -15.19 22.23
N LEU A 47 -11.13 -16.45 22.63
CA LEU A 47 -10.32 -17.55 22.11
C LEU A 47 -11.23 -18.46 21.26
N ASP A 48 -10.65 -19.03 20.19
CA ASP A 48 -11.30 -20.05 19.38
C ASP A 48 -11.31 -21.41 20.09
N ALA A 49 -11.83 -22.45 19.43
CA ALA A 49 -11.93 -23.80 19.98
C ALA A 49 -10.56 -24.44 20.28
N ASP A 50 -9.51 -23.96 19.61
CA ASP A 50 -8.12 -24.44 19.74
C ASP A 50 -7.32 -23.61 20.76
N GLY A 51 -7.93 -22.58 21.37
CA GLY A 51 -7.31 -21.70 22.35
C GLY A 51 -6.50 -20.55 21.75
N ASN A 52 -6.61 -20.30 20.44
CA ASN A 52 -5.94 -19.17 19.80
C ASN A 52 -6.80 -17.90 19.90
N PRO A 53 -6.19 -16.71 19.95
CA PRO A 53 -6.94 -15.44 19.94
C PRO A 53 -7.78 -15.30 18.68
N GLU A 54 -9.07 -15.02 18.82
CA GLU A 54 -9.91 -14.74 17.65
C GLU A 54 -9.56 -13.41 17.01
N PRO A 55 -9.60 -13.32 15.65
CA PRO A 55 -9.40 -12.08 14.93
C PRO A 55 -10.34 -10.97 15.39
N ILE A 56 -9.82 -9.77 15.51
CA ILE A 56 -10.59 -8.57 15.84
C ILE A 56 -11.11 -7.95 14.54
N LYS A 57 -12.42 -7.84 14.40
CA LYS A 57 -13.00 -7.16 13.25
C LYS A 57 -12.84 -5.65 13.39
N ASP A 58 -11.82 -5.10 12.79
CA ASP A 58 -11.40 -3.70 12.83
C ASP A 58 -11.99 -2.84 11.71
N THR A 59 -12.51 -3.47 10.66
CA THR A 59 -13.17 -2.82 9.52
C THR A 59 -14.57 -3.34 9.29
N SER A 60 -15.36 -2.61 8.49
CA SER A 60 -16.68 -2.97 7.97
C SER A 60 -16.81 -2.54 6.49
N ASN A 61 -17.96 -2.79 5.86
CA ASN A 61 -18.17 -2.50 4.44
C ASN A 61 -17.07 -3.10 3.54
N ASN A 62 -16.81 -4.41 3.69
CA ASN A 62 -15.77 -5.12 2.93
C ASN A 62 -14.37 -4.49 3.05
N GLY A 63 -13.99 -4.06 4.25
CA GLY A 63 -12.67 -3.50 4.52
C GLY A 63 -12.57 -1.98 4.32
N VAL A 64 -13.60 -1.33 3.79
CA VAL A 64 -13.53 0.09 3.42
C VAL A 64 -13.67 1.04 4.62
N TYR A 65 -14.45 0.65 5.63
CA TYR A 65 -14.76 1.52 6.78
C TYR A 65 -14.02 1.05 8.03
N HIS A 66 -13.12 1.89 8.55
CA HIS A 66 -12.38 1.65 9.80
C HIS A 66 -13.27 1.95 11.01
N ASN A 67 -13.46 0.96 11.86
CA ASN A 67 -14.35 1.09 13.01
C ASN A 67 -13.60 1.53 14.29
N LYS A 68 -14.31 1.62 15.42
CA LYS A 68 -13.73 2.03 16.70
C LYS A 68 -12.68 1.05 17.25
N ARG A 69 -12.71 -0.22 16.84
CA ARG A 69 -11.71 -1.20 17.26
C ARG A 69 -10.37 -0.94 16.60
N PHE A 70 -10.40 -0.60 15.30
CA PHE A 70 -9.21 -0.09 14.62
C PHE A 70 -8.66 1.16 15.32
N LYS A 71 -9.53 2.16 15.58
CA LYS A 71 -9.13 3.37 16.33
C LYS A 71 -8.40 3.04 17.60
N SER A 72 -9.00 2.20 18.46
CA SER A 72 -8.40 1.85 19.76
C SER A 72 -7.06 1.11 19.60
N MET A 73 -6.92 0.25 18.59
CA MET A 73 -5.65 -0.43 18.29
C MET A 73 -4.59 0.57 17.87
N ALA A 74 -4.92 1.48 16.95
CA ALA A 74 -4.00 2.47 16.41
C ALA A 74 -3.54 3.48 17.48
N GLU A 75 -4.46 4.01 18.27
CA GLU A 75 -4.14 4.94 19.39
C GLU A 75 -3.29 4.26 20.47
N ALA A 76 -3.56 3.00 20.80
CA ALA A 76 -2.78 2.24 21.78
C ALA A 76 -1.32 1.99 21.32
N HIS A 77 -1.03 2.14 20.04
CA HIS A 77 0.30 1.94 19.46
C HIS A 77 0.96 3.24 18.97
N GLY A 78 0.46 4.40 19.39
CA GLY A 78 1.13 5.68 19.17
C GLY A 78 0.72 6.41 17.89
N LEU A 79 -0.43 6.09 17.30
CA LEU A 79 -1.03 6.87 16.23
C LEU A 79 -2.10 7.81 16.78
N GLU A 80 -2.18 9.01 16.23
CA GLU A 80 -3.36 9.87 16.34
C GLU A 80 -4.35 9.48 15.26
N VAL A 81 -5.66 9.43 15.59
CA VAL A 81 -6.69 8.92 14.67
C VAL A 81 -7.86 9.88 14.56
N GLU A 82 -8.13 10.35 13.36
CA GLU A 82 -9.26 11.20 13.04
C GLU A 82 -10.36 10.46 12.26
N HIS A 83 -11.58 10.95 12.41
CA HIS A 83 -12.75 10.36 11.76
C HIS A 83 -13.05 11.00 10.41
N HIS A 84 -13.06 10.17 9.36
CA HIS A 84 -13.55 10.56 8.04
C HIS A 84 -15.02 10.13 7.88
N PRO A 85 -15.95 11.00 7.41
CA PRO A 85 -17.38 10.70 7.35
C PRO A 85 -17.74 9.44 6.55
N LYS A 86 -17.00 9.16 5.48
CA LYS A 86 -17.25 8.02 4.57
C LYS A 86 -16.46 6.76 4.96
N TYR A 87 -15.23 6.91 5.49
CA TYR A 87 -14.29 5.82 5.68
C TYR A 87 -14.02 5.47 7.16
N GLY A 88 -14.70 6.17 8.07
CA GLY A 88 -14.55 5.93 9.51
C GLY A 88 -13.24 6.48 10.08
N TRP A 89 -12.65 5.78 11.02
CA TRP A 89 -11.44 6.17 11.75
C TRP A 89 -10.17 5.81 10.96
N THR A 90 -10.00 6.40 9.77
CA THR A 90 -8.95 6.02 8.80
C THR A 90 -7.85 7.05 8.63
N ILE A 91 -8.06 8.30 9.08
CA ILE A 91 -7.01 9.32 8.97
C ILE A 91 -6.09 9.13 10.17
N THR A 92 -4.86 8.71 9.89
CA THR A 92 -3.85 8.44 10.91
C THR A 92 -2.64 9.35 10.71
N SER A 93 -2.11 9.86 11.82
CA SER A 93 -0.89 10.65 11.90
C SER A 93 0.01 10.13 13.02
N PRO A 94 1.31 10.43 13.00
CA PRO A 94 2.20 10.02 14.08
C PRO A 94 1.84 10.76 15.37
N GLY A 95 1.56 10.00 16.43
CA GLY A 95 1.41 10.54 17.78
C GLY A 95 2.77 10.72 18.46
N ILE A 96 2.77 11.37 19.62
CA ILE A 96 4.00 11.73 20.34
C ILE A 96 4.88 10.51 20.63
N ASP A 97 4.29 9.39 21.05
CA ASP A 97 5.04 8.17 21.38
C ASP A 97 5.78 7.60 20.17
N LEU A 98 5.16 7.67 18.97
CA LEU A 98 5.79 7.25 17.72
C LEU A 98 6.92 8.21 17.31
N LEU A 99 6.72 9.51 17.48
CA LEU A 99 7.75 10.53 17.18
C LEU A 99 8.97 10.34 18.10
N ASP A 100 8.76 10.19 19.40
CA ASP A 100 9.83 9.94 20.36
C ASP A 100 10.57 8.64 20.06
N PHE A 101 9.84 7.59 19.64
CA PHE A 101 10.45 6.33 19.23
C PHE A 101 11.33 6.50 17.99
N ILE A 102 10.86 7.18 16.94
CA ILE A 102 11.61 7.43 15.70
C ILE A 102 12.89 8.23 16.02
N GLU A 103 12.78 9.27 16.83
CA GLU A 103 13.93 10.07 17.27
C GLU A 103 14.95 9.23 18.03
N ALA A 104 14.50 8.42 18.98
CA ALA A 104 15.36 7.52 19.77
C ALA A 104 16.09 6.49 18.93
N GLN A 105 15.48 6.03 17.80
CA GLN A 105 16.11 5.12 16.84
C GLN A 105 17.06 5.85 15.87
N GLY A 106 16.98 7.16 15.78
CA GLY A 106 17.75 7.96 14.83
C GLY A 106 17.40 7.69 13.36
N TRP A 107 16.15 7.28 13.09
CA TRP A 107 15.71 6.99 11.73
C TRP A 107 15.60 8.27 10.89
N GLN A 108 15.90 8.15 9.59
CA GLN A 108 15.95 9.22 8.63
C GLN A 108 15.01 8.95 7.47
N ASP A 109 14.68 9.98 6.72
CA ASP A 109 13.87 9.85 5.51
C ASP A 109 14.43 8.82 4.54
N LEU A 110 13.54 8.03 3.97
CA LEU A 110 13.93 7.02 3.00
C LEU A 110 14.35 7.68 1.70
N GLN A 111 15.57 7.35 1.25
CA GLN A 111 16.05 7.78 -0.06
C GLN A 111 15.66 6.71 -1.09
N MET A 112 14.59 6.97 -1.82
CA MET A 112 14.19 6.09 -2.92
C MET A 112 15.11 6.30 -4.12
N VAL A 113 15.97 5.33 -4.37
CA VAL A 113 16.82 5.33 -5.58
C VAL A 113 15.99 4.77 -6.73
N GLU A 114 15.67 5.62 -7.71
CA GLU A 114 14.96 5.17 -8.90
C GLU A 114 15.79 4.11 -9.65
N GLY A 115 15.16 2.97 -9.94
CA GLY A 115 15.76 1.91 -10.76
C GLY A 115 16.59 0.85 -10.03
N VAL A 116 16.76 0.95 -8.71
CA VAL A 116 17.41 -0.13 -7.94
C VAL A 116 16.34 -1.07 -7.38
N SER A 117 16.37 -2.31 -7.83
CA SER A 117 15.53 -3.36 -7.24
C SER A 117 16.02 -3.69 -5.83
N LEU A 118 15.09 -3.92 -4.90
CA LEU A 118 15.41 -4.39 -3.55
C LEU A 118 16.29 -5.65 -3.59
N LEU A 119 16.18 -6.45 -4.66
CA LEU A 119 16.99 -7.64 -4.93
C LEU A 119 18.45 -7.31 -5.24
N ASP A 120 18.71 -6.13 -5.80
CA ASP A 120 20.08 -5.65 -6.09
C ASP A 120 20.79 -5.17 -4.82
N VAL A 121 20.03 -4.64 -3.85
CA VAL A 121 20.55 -4.14 -2.57
C VAL A 121 20.88 -5.30 -1.61
N LEU A 122 20.06 -6.34 -1.58
CA LEU A 122 20.22 -7.47 -0.65
C LEU A 122 21.26 -8.51 -1.10
N GLY A 123 21.79 -8.41 -2.32
CA GLY A 123 22.98 -9.13 -2.80
C GLY A 123 23.02 -10.66 -2.64
N THR A 124 21.91 -11.31 -2.30
CA THR A 124 21.92 -12.69 -1.79
C THR A 124 21.07 -13.70 -2.56
N LEU A 125 20.55 -13.35 -3.75
CA LEU A 125 19.87 -14.37 -4.57
C LEU A 125 20.61 -14.59 -5.89
N PRO A 126 20.83 -15.87 -6.31
CA PRO A 126 21.49 -16.17 -7.56
C PRO A 126 20.74 -15.57 -8.73
N LYS A 127 21.46 -14.92 -9.65
CA LYS A 127 20.93 -14.38 -10.90
C LYS A 127 20.26 -15.50 -11.70
N GLY A 128 18.98 -15.70 -11.46
CA GLY A 128 18.11 -16.55 -12.26
C GLY A 128 17.34 -15.71 -13.26
N GLY A 129 17.76 -15.79 -14.54
CA GLY A 129 16.95 -15.49 -15.71
C GLY A 129 16.49 -14.02 -15.84
N SER A 130 17.06 -13.34 -16.83
CA SER A 130 16.50 -12.12 -17.41
C SER A 130 15.00 -12.27 -17.65
N ARG A 131 14.17 -11.62 -16.82
CA ARG A 131 12.75 -11.47 -17.10
C ARG A 131 12.63 -10.50 -18.27
N THR A 132 12.56 -11.04 -19.47
CA THR A 132 12.07 -10.28 -20.62
C THR A 132 10.72 -9.67 -20.24
N LYS A 133 10.60 -8.33 -20.25
CA LYS A 133 9.34 -7.62 -20.03
C LYS A 133 8.34 -8.25 -21.00
N LYS A 134 7.31 -8.92 -20.48
CA LYS A 134 6.18 -9.37 -21.32
C LYS A 134 5.66 -8.12 -22.02
N PRO A 135 5.47 -8.15 -23.35
CA PRO A 135 4.93 -6.99 -24.04
C PRO A 135 3.58 -6.64 -23.43
N SER A 136 3.39 -5.34 -23.10
CA SER A 136 2.13 -4.86 -22.56
C SER A 136 1.01 -5.21 -23.52
N SER A 137 -0.05 -5.86 -23.04
CA SER A 137 -1.23 -6.17 -23.86
C SER A 137 -2.05 -4.92 -24.20
N THR A 138 -1.65 -3.75 -23.69
CA THR A 138 -2.34 -2.48 -23.93
C THR A 138 -1.57 -1.60 -24.90
N ARG A 139 -2.30 -1.01 -25.85
CA ARG A 139 -1.79 -0.01 -26.81
C ARG A 139 -2.00 1.38 -26.23
N LYS A 140 -0.98 2.22 -26.29
CA LYS A 140 -1.10 3.64 -25.94
C LYS A 140 -1.49 4.44 -27.18
N TYR A 141 -2.53 5.24 -27.06
CA TYR A 141 -2.98 6.15 -28.10
C TYR A 141 -2.67 7.58 -27.67
N ILE A 142 -2.16 8.41 -28.59
CA ILE A 142 -1.79 9.80 -28.32
C ILE A 142 -2.50 10.68 -29.34
N CYS A 143 -3.06 11.79 -28.89
CA CYS A 143 -3.58 12.83 -29.76
C CYS A 143 -2.40 13.61 -30.39
N PRO A 144 -2.27 13.68 -31.72
CA PRO A 144 -1.16 14.36 -32.36
C PRO A 144 -1.23 15.89 -32.18
N LYS A 145 -2.39 16.44 -31.80
CA LYS A 145 -2.58 17.87 -31.64
C LYS A 145 -2.32 18.37 -30.22
N CYS A 146 -2.80 17.69 -29.19
CA CYS A 146 -2.70 18.15 -27.80
C CYS A 146 -1.88 17.23 -26.89
N GLY A 147 -1.43 16.06 -27.36
CA GLY A 147 -0.66 15.12 -26.57
C GLY A 147 -1.48 14.29 -25.56
N ASN A 148 -2.78 14.51 -25.42
CA ASN A 148 -3.62 13.68 -24.58
C ASN A 148 -3.48 12.21 -24.94
N SER A 149 -3.44 11.34 -23.93
CA SER A 149 -3.22 9.91 -24.16
C SER A 149 -4.21 9.03 -23.41
N CYS A 150 -4.54 7.89 -24.00
CA CYS A 150 -5.29 6.82 -23.37
C CYS A 150 -4.70 5.45 -23.70
N ARG A 151 -5.16 4.40 -23.01
CA ARG A 151 -4.73 3.02 -23.28
C ARG A 151 -5.95 2.14 -23.56
N ALA A 152 -5.80 1.23 -24.52
CA ALA A 152 -6.81 0.25 -24.86
C ALA A 152 -6.20 -1.14 -25.06
N THR A 153 -6.92 -2.18 -24.65
CA THR A 153 -6.51 -3.59 -24.83
C THR A 153 -6.74 -4.10 -26.25
N LYS A 154 -7.65 -3.45 -26.98
CA LYS A 154 -7.97 -3.79 -28.39
C LYS A 154 -7.56 -2.65 -29.31
N ALA A 155 -7.34 -2.97 -30.59
CA ALA A 155 -7.19 -1.95 -31.62
C ALA A 155 -8.56 -1.30 -31.88
N ILE A 156 -8.68 -0.01 -31.57
CA ILE A 156 -9.92 0.77 -31.72
C ILE A 156 -9.63 2.12 -32.33
N ASN A 157 -10.63 2.71 -32.96
CA ASN A 157 -10.57 4.10 -33.41
C ASN A 157 -11.00 5.02 -32.27
N ILE A 158 -10.12 5.93 -31.87
CA ILE A 158 -10.36 6.88 -30.77
C ILE A 158 -10.22 8.30 -31.33
N ILE A 159 -11.15 9.15 -30.94
CA ILE A 159 -11.12 10.60 -31.24
C ILE A 159 -10.86 11.35 -29.92
N CYS A 160 -9.94 12.27 -29.95
CA CYS A 160 -9.69 13.17 -28.83
C CYS A 160 -10.90 14.10 -28.66
N GLY A 161 -11.54 14.06 -27.49
CA GLY A 161 -12.72 14.89 -27.22
C GLY A 161 -12.45 16.39 -27.26
N ASP A 162 -11.22 16.81 -26.91
CA ASP A 162 -10.85 18.24 -26.88
C ASP A 162 -10.49 18.81 -28.26
N CYS A 163 -9.89 17.98 -29.12
CA CYS A 163 -9.34 18.43 -30.41
C CYS A 163 -10.13 17.93 -31.62
N MET A 164 -11.04 16.99 -31.41
CA MET A 164 -11.78 16.25 -32.46
C MET A 164 -10.83 15.55 -33.49
N GLU A 165 -9.59 15.30 -33.07
CA GLU A 165 -8.58 14.63 -33.89
C GLU A 165 -8.48 13.14 -33.61
N LYS A 166 -8.20 12.35 -34.64
CA LYS A 166 -7.99 10.91 -34.48
C LYS A 166 -6.67 10.65 -33.74
N MET A 167 -6.75 9.89 -32.66
CA MET A 167 -5.57 9.51 -31.88
C MET A 167 -4.78 8.40 -32.59
N VAL A 168 -3.47 8.45 -32.51
CA VAL A 168 -2.53 7.50 -33.12
C VAL A 168 -1.90 6.61 -32.07
N VAL A 169 -1.57 5.37 -32.44
CA VAL A 169 -0.87 4.43 -31.55
C VAL A 169 0.57 4.91 -31.40
N SER A 170 1.02 5.05 -30.17
CA SER A 170 2.44 5.27 -29.86
C SER A 170 3.15 3.93 -29.84
N GLU A 171 4.20 3.80 -30.62
CA GLU A 171 5.15 2.67 -30.55
C GLU A 171 5.96 2.65 -29.25
#